data_74f678725dd9aa65fbd152793a6ad59d
#
_entry.id   74f678725dd9aa65fbd152793a6ad59d
#
_cell.length_a   1.000
_cell.length_b   1.000
_cell.length_c   1.000
_cell.angle_alpha   90.00
_cell.angle_beta   90.00
_cell.angle_gamma   90.00
#
_symmetry.space_group_name_H-M   'P 1'
#
loop_
_entity.id
_entity.type
_entity.pdbx_description
1 polymer ?
#
loop_
_entity_poly.entity_id
_entity_poly.type
_entity_poly.pdbx_seq_one_letter_code
_entity_poly.pdbx_strand_id
1 'polypeptide(L)'
;MKSSIQSRLEQLVDRFEEVSALLSDQGTIANQDKFRDLSREFAEIEPIVYCFQAWQKSRDDVKEATELARDGDADMRAMAEEELGLAEQKSEELDEELQRLMLPKDPNDGKNVFLEVRAGTGGDEAAIFAGDLFKMYMRYAERQRWQVEVISANDGEHGGYKEIIARIAGSAVYGALKFESGAHRVQRVPETESQGRIHTSACTVAVMPEADETEAVEINKSDLRVDTFRASGAGGQHVNKTDSAIRITHIPTG
;
A
#
# COMPACT_ATOMS: atom_id res chain seq x y z
N MET A 1 -21.57 15.37 11.26
CA MET A 1 -20.20 15.76 10.81
C MET A 1 -19.69 16.98 11.54
N LYS A 2 -18.34 17.09 11.85
CA LYS A 2 -17.73 18.27 12.50
C LYS A 2 -17.52 19.39 11.48
N SER A 3 -17.63 20.67 11.89
CA SER A 3 -17.45 21.84 11.00
C SER A 3 -16.09 21.87 10.30
N SER A 4 -15.01 21.44 10.97
CA SER A 4 -13.67 21.36 10.37
C SER A 4 -13.56 20.34 9.23
N ILE A 5 -14.32 19.24 9.31
CA ILE A 5 -14.37 18.22 8.25
C ILE A 5 -15.16 18.77 7.07
N GLN A 6 -16.27 19.45 7.34
CA GLN A 6 -17.08 20.06 6.29
C GLN A 6 -16.30 21.10 5.50
N SER A 7 -15.58 22.03 6.18
CA SER A 7 -14.73 23.00 5.51
C SER A 7 -13.63 22.37 4.63
N ARG A 8 -13.08 21.22 5.05
CA ARG A 8 -12.12 20.49 4.25
C ARG A 8 -12.75 19.83 3.01
N LEU A 9 -13.97 19.33 3.14
CA LEU A 9 -14.71 18.76 2.02
C LEU A 9 -15.11 19.84 0.99
N GLU A 10 -15.51 21.03 1.44
CA GLU A 10 -15.74 22.18 0.59
C GLU A 10 -14.50 22.56 -0.22
N GLN A 11 -13.32 22.62 0.42
CA GLN A 11 -12.05 22.83 -0.27
C GLN A 11 -11.72 21.73 -1.30
N LEU A 12 -12.10 20.48 -1.03
CA LEU A 12 -11.92 19.39 -2.00
C LEU A 12 -12.86 19.54 -3.21
N VAL A 13 -14.07 20.08 -3.02
CA VAL A 13 -14.98 20.41 -4.15
C VAL A 13 -14.35 21.48 -5.02
N ASP A 14 -13.86 22.57 -4.43
CA ASP A 14 -13.19 23.64 -5.17
C ASP A 14 -11.97 23.09 -5.94
N ARG A 15 -11.18 22.24 -5.29
CA ARG A 15 -10.01 21.61 -5.93
C ARG A 15 -10.39 20.67 -7.06
N PHE A 16 -11.48 19.92 -6.92
CA PHE A 16 -12.00 19.04 -7.96
C PHE A 16 -12.40 19.83 -9.22
N GLU A 17 -13.07 20.95 -9.06
CA GLU A 17 -13.43 21.84 -10.17
C GLU A 17 -12.19 22.43 -10.85
N GLU A 18 -11.19 22.86 -10.06
CA GLU A 18 -9.92 23.36 -10.60
C GLU A 18 -9.17 22.30 -11.41
N VAL A 19 -9.03 21.09 -10.85
CA VAL A 19 -8.35 19.97 -11.51
C VAL A 19 -9.09 19.56 -12.79
N SER A 20 -10.42 19.53 -12.75
CA SER A 20 -11.26 19.24 -13.91
C SER A 20 -11.03 20.26 -15.05
N ALA A 21 -10.96 21.55 -14.70
CA ALA A 21 -10.65 22.61 -15.66
C ALA A 21 -9.23 22.48 -16.23
N LEU A 22 -8.23 22.19 -15.38
CA LEU A 22 -6.85 22.00 -15.80
C LEU A 22 -6.67 20.78 -16.71
N LEU A 23 -7.39 19.69 -16.50
CA LEU A 23 -7.36 18.50 -17.36
C LEU A 23 -7.94 18.79 -18.76
N SER A 24 -8.79 19.80 -18.88
CA SER A 24 -9.37 20.25 -20.16
C SER A 24 -8.49 21.27 -20.90
N ASP A 25 -7.42 21.78 -20.26
CA ASP A 25 -6.53 22.77 -20.85
C ASP A 25 -5.53 22.15 -21.81
N GLN A 26 -5.39 22.75 -23.01
CA GLN A 26 -4.48 22.27 -24.06
C GLN A 26 -3.01 22.24 -23.60
N GLY A 27 -2.58 23.21 -22.79
CA GLY A 27 -1.22 23.26 -22.25
C GLY A 27 -0.92 22.10 -21.30
N THR A 28 -1.91 21.73 -20.51
CA THR A 28 -1.81 20.56 -19.60
C THR A 28 -1.81 19.25 -20.39
N ILE A 29 -2.66 19.11 -21.40
CA ILE A 29 -2.71 17.91 -22.27
C ILE A 29 -1.37 17.69 -23.00
N ALA A 30 -0.70 18.76 -23.39
CA ALA A 30 0.61 18.69 -24.04
C ALA A 30 1.76 18.23 -23.09
N ASN A 31 1.57 18.36 -21.79
CA ASN A 31 2.54 17.93 -20.77
C ASN A 31 2.08 16.63 -20.12
N GLN A 32 2.63 15.50 -20.59
CA GLN A 32 2.21 14.17 -20.20
C GLN A 32 2.37 13.88 -18.70
N ASP A 33 3.43 14.37 -18.04
CA ASP A 33 3.66 14.17 -16.61
C ASP A 33 2.63 14.94 -15.79
N LYS A 34 2.42 16.22 -16.11
CA LYS A 34 1.41 17.05 -15.43
C LYS A 34 0.00 16.49 -15.62
N PHE A 35 -0.32 16.02 -16.83
CA PHE A 35 -1.62 15.40 -17.12
C PHE A 35 -1.82 14.13 -16.30
N ARG A 36 -0.80 13.27 -16.20
CA ARG A 36 -0.86 12.03 -15.40
C ARG A 36 -1.08 12.34 -13.93
N ASP A 37 -0.34 13.29 -13.37
CA ASP A 37 -0.44 13.64 -11.95
C ASP A 37 -1.80 14.24 -11.60
N LEU A 38 -2.31 15.15 -12.44
CA LEU A 38 -3.66 15.71 -12.28
C LEU A 38 -4.76 14.65 -12.47
N SER A 39 -4.58 13.70 -13.39
CA SER A 39 -5.54 12.60 -13.58
C SER A 39 -5.60 11.68 -12.37
N ARG A 40 -4.46 11.44 -11.71
CA ARG A 40 -4.41 10.67 -10.46
C ARG A 40 -5.10 11.43 -9.33
N GLU A 41 -4.80 12.73 -9.17
CA GLU A 41 -5.45 13.60 -8.17
C GLU A 41 -6.97 13.65 -8.39
N PHE A 42 -7.42 13.80 -9.63
CA PHE A 42 -8.83 13.76 -9.99
C PHE A 42 -9.52 12.47 -9.54
N ALA A 43 -8.93 11.32 -9.89
CA ALA A 43 -9.49 10.01 -9.53
C ALA A 43 -9.48 9.74 -8.01
N GLU A 44 -8.59 10.39 -7.25
CA GLU A 44 -8.56 10.28 -5.78
C GLU A 44 -9.66 11.15 -5.12
N ILE A 45 -9.92 12.35 -5.66
CA ILE A 45 -10.87 13.31 -5.10
C ILE A 45 -12.31 13.00 -5.53
N GLU A 46 -12.51 12.54 -6.75
CA GLU A 46 -13.81 12.31 -7.36
C GLU A 46 -14.81 11.55 -6.48
N PRO A 47 -14.48 10.36 -5.91
CA PRO A 47 -15.43 9.63 -5.08
C PRO A 47 -15.79 10.36 -3.79
N ILE A 48 -14.87 11.17 -3.23
CA ILE A 48 -15.11 11.96 -2.03
C ILE A 48 -16.10 13.08 -2.33
N VAL A 49 -15.91 13.78 -3.46
CA VAL A 49 -16.77 14.90 -3.88
C VAL A 49 -18.18 14.41 -4.17
N TYR A 50 -18.34 13.33 -4.93
CA TYR A 50 -19.67 12.80 -5.22
C TYR A 50 -20.39 12.29 -3.98
N CYS A 51 -19.69 11.64 -3.08
CA CYS A 51 -20.28 11.21 -1.80
C CYS A 51 -20.69 12.43 -0.95
N PHE A 52 -19.88 13.49 -0.92
CA PHE A 52 -20.20 14.71 -0.20
C PHE A 52 -21.40 15.46 -0.78
N GLN A 53 -21.50 15.58 -2.10
CA GLN A 53 -22.66 16.17 -2.78
C GLN A 53 -23.94 15.37 -2.51
N ALA A 54 -23.85 14.03 -2.54
CA ALA A 54 -24.96 13.17 -2.18
C ALA A 54 -25.40 13.35 -0.71
N TRP A 55 -24.41 13.50 0.20
CA TRP A 55 -24.67 13.77 1.61
C TRP A 55 -25.32 15.14 1.82
N GLN A 56 -24.86 16.19 1.13
CA GLN A 56 -25.49 17.52 1.19
C GLN A 56 -26.95 17.44 0.74
N LYS A 57 -27.20 16.79 -0.39
CA LYS A 57 -28.56 16.60 -0.89
C LYS A 57 -29.44 15.85 0.11
N SER A 58 -28.96 14.74 0.66
CA SER A 58 -29.70 13.99 1.68
C SER A 58 -30.02 14.82 2.92
N ARG A 59 -29.14 15.74 3.32
CA ARG A 59 -29.37 16.69 4.41
C ARG A 59 -30.44 17.73 4.08
N ASP A 60 -30.52 18.14 2.84
CA ASP A 60 -31.57 19.04 2.39
C ASP A 60 -32.92 18.31 2.28
N ASP A 61 -32.95 17.07 1.77
CA ASP A 61 -34.12 16.19 1.76
C ASP A 61 -34.66 15.99 3.19
N VAL A 62 -33.81 15.79 4.21
CA VAL A 62 -34.18 15.71 5.63
C VAL A 62 -34.86 17.00 6.11
N LYS A 63 -34.35 18.17 5.73
CA LYS A 63 -34.95 19.45 6.11
C LYS A 63 -36.35 19.63 5.47
N GLU A 64 -36.44 19.37 4.17
CA GLU A 64 -37.71 19.47 3.42
C GLU A 64 -38.76 18.52 3.99
N ALA A 65 -38.42 17.25 4.22
CA ALA A 65 -39.31 16.27 4.80
C ALA A 65 -39.75 16.67 6.24
N THR A 66 -38.85 17.26 7.03
CA THR A 66 -39.15 17.75 8.38
C THR A 66 -40.16 18.92 8.35
N GLU A 67 -40.01 19.83 7.38
CA GLU A 67 -40.96 20.97 7.20
C GLU A 67 -42.32 20.47 6.75
N LEU A 68 -42.38 19.56 5.76
CA LEU A 68 -43.62 18.95 5.27
C LEU A 68 -44.36 18.17 6.37
N ALA A 69 -43.64 17.47 7.24
CA ALA A 69 -44.24 16.75 8.38
C ALA A 69 -44.88 17.71 9.41
N ARG A 70 -44.47 18.99 9.47
CA ARG A 70 -45.05 19.99 10.39
C ARG A 70 -46.30 20.64 9.86
N ASP A 71 -46.33 20.98 8.57
CA ASP A 71 -47.35 21.86 7.98
C ASP A 71 -48.39 21.12 7.13
N GLY A 72 -48.17 19.81 6.81
CA GLY A 72 -49.05 19.00 5.97
C GLY A 72 -50.34 18.55 6.65
N ASP A 73 -51.34 18.12 5.84
CA ASP A 73 -52.48 17.36 6.32
C ASP A 73 -52.08 15.94 6.79
N ALA A 74 -53.02 15.13 7.28
CA ALA A 74 -52.70 13.84 7.89
C ALA A 74 -52.03 12.85 6.93
N ASP A 75 -52.42 12.86 5.64
CA ASP A 75 -51.87 11.96 4.64
C ASP A 75 -50.49 12.44 4.20
N MET A 76 -50.29 13.74 4.01
CA MET A 76 -49.01 14.34 3.71
C MET A 76 -48.00 14.16 4.84
N ARG A 77 -48.43 14.24 6.11
CA ARG A 77 -47.54 13.97 7.25
C ARG A 77 -47.05 12.53 7.27
N ALA A 78 -47.94 11.56 7.02
CA ALA A 78 -47.55 10.16 7.01
C ALA A 78 -46.50 9.87 5.89
N MET A 79 -46.70 10.45 4.71
CA MET A 79 -45.70 10.35 3.62
C MET A 79 -44.39 11.03 3.98
N ALA A 80 -44.44 12.23 4.55
CA ALA A 80 -43.27 12.99 4.95
C ALA A 80 -42.46 12.30 6.08
N GLU A 81 -43.13 11.61 7.00
CA GLU A 81 -42.48 10.81 8.05
C GLU A 81 -41.74 9.59 7.47
N GLU A 82 -42.31 8.94 6.45
CA GLU A 82 -41.64 7.84 5.74
C GLU A 82 -40.40 8.35 4.96
N GLU A 83 -40.56 9.44 4.20
CA GLU A 83 -39.45 10.08 3.47
C GLU A 83 -38.33 10.58 4.41
N LEU A 84 -38.73 11.15 5.56
CA LEU A 84 -37.79 11.57 6.60
C LEU A 84 -36.94 10.40 7.09
N GLY A 85 -37.57 9.27 7.41
CA GLY A 85 -36.83 8.07 7.85
C GLY A 85 -35.82 7.54 6.83
N LEU A 86 -36.25 7.54 5.55
CA LEU A 86 -35.32 7.12 4.46
C LEU A 86 -34.18 8.11 4.24
N ALA A 87 -34.46 9.41 4.30
CA ALA A 87 -33.44 10.45 4.13
C ALA A 87 -32.45 10.48 5.29
N GLU A 88 -32.89 10.28 6.52
CA GLU A 88 -32.05 10.17 7.71
C GLU A 88 -31.12 8.96 7.60
N GLN A 89 -31.65 7.78 7.29
CA GLN A 89 -30.84 6.57 7.10
C GLN A 89 -29.77 6.79 6.02
N LYS A 90 -30.15 7.34 4.88
CA LYS A 90 -29.22 7.63 3.79
C LYS A 90 -28.15 8.63 4.19
N SER A 91 -28.51 9.64 4.97
CA SER A 91 -27.57 10.64 5.49
C SER A 91 -26.52 10.01 6.43
N GLU A 92 -26.94 9.05 7.28
CA GLU A 92 -26.02 8.30 8.15
C GLU A 92 -25.07 7.40 7.35
N GLU A 93 -25.59 6.63 6.40
CA GLU A 93 -24.79 5.78 5.51
C GLU A 93 -23.72 6.59 4.75
N LEU A 94 -24.10 7.76 4.22
CA LEU A 94 -23.17 8.65 3.50
C LEU A 94 -22.16 9.33 4.44
N ASP A 95 -22.52 9.63 5.70
CA ASP A 95 -21.56 10.15 6.69
C ASP A 95 -20.48 9.11 7.04
N GLU A 96 -20.87 7.84 7.19
CA GLU A 96 -19.93 6.73 7.40
C GLU A 96 -19.02 6.49 6.18
N GLU A 97 -19.60 6.57 4.98
CA GLU A 97 -18.83 6.41 3.75
C GLU A 97 -17.82 7.55 3.56
N LEU A 98 -18.22 8.80 3.81
CA LEU A 98 -17.32 9.95 3.81
C LEU A 98 -16.17 9.78 4.80
N GLN A 99 -16.44 9.31 6.00
CA GLN A 99 -15.40 9.05 7.00
C GLN A 99 -14.39 8.01 6.48
N ARG A 100 -14.84 6.97 5.80
CA ARG A 100 -13.97 5.95 5.18
C ARG A 100 -13.14 6.52 4.03
N LEU A 101 -13.77 7.29 3.14
CA LEU A 101 -13.10 7.90 1.99
C LEU A 101 -12.05 8.94 2.38
N MET A 102 -12.25 9.62 3.52
CA MET A 102 -11.33 10.62 4.05
C MET A 102 -10.14 10.03 4.83
N LEU A 103 -10.09 8.73 5.05
CA LEU A 103 -8.91 8.12 5.67
C LEU A 103 -7.69 8.34 4.77
N PRO A 104 -6.55 8.74 5.37
CA PRO A 104 -5.32 8.94 4.60
C PRO A 104 -4.91 7.61 3.93
N LYS A 105 -4.81 7.64 2.61
CA LYS A 105 -4.31 6.50 1.82
C LYS A 105 -2.79 6.51 1.86
N ASP A 106 -2.20 5.33 1.99
CA ASP A 106 -0.76 5.15 1.85
C ASP A 106 -0.39 5.32 0.35
N PRO A 107 0.55 6.21 -0.01
CA PRO A 107 0.93 6.42 -1.40
C PRO A 107 1.48 5.14 -2.07
N ASN A 108 1.90 4.17 -1.28
CA ASN A 108 2.40 2.90 -1.78
C ASN A 108 1.29 1.86 -2.03
N ASP A 109 0.05 2.08 -1.58
CA ASP A 109 -1.04 1.08 -1.66
C ASP A 109 -1.25 0.53 -3.08
N GLY A 110 -1.05 1.36 -4.11
CA GLY A 110 -1.17 0.96 -5.51
C GLY A 110 0.03 0.23 -6.09
N LYS A 111 1.15 0.12 -5.36
CA LYS A 111 2.40 -0.45 -5.87
C LYS A 111 2.39 -1.98 -5.89
N ASN A 112 3.20 -2.54 -6.77
CA ASN A 112 3.60 -3.95 -6.72
C ASN A 112 4.47 -4.19 -5.48
N VAL A 113 4.70 -5.46 -5.15
CA VAL A 113 5.50 -5.81 -3.97
C VAL A 113 6.56 -6.86 -4.27
N PHE A 114 7.62 -6.83 -3.48
CA PHE A 114 8.47 -7.99 -3.23
C PHE A 114 8.02 -8.64 -1.92
N LEU A 115 7.60 -9.89 -2.03
CA LEU A 115 7.22 -10.75 -0.90
C LEU A 115 8.38 -11.66 -0.58
N GLU A 116 8.93 -11.53 0.62
CA GLU A 116 9.93 -12.46 1.16
C GLU A 116 9.29 -13.30 2.27
N VAL A 117 9.46 -14.60 2.21
CA VAL A 117 9.08 -15.54 3.28
C VAL A 117 10.32 -16.32 3.69
N ARG A 118 10.68 -16.22 4.96
CA ARG A 118 11.90 -16.84 5.51
C ARG A 118 11.57 -17.70 6.73
N ALA A 119 12.14 -18.90 6.79
CA ALA A 119 12.10 -19.75 7.98
C ALA A 119 12.80 -19.05 9.16
N GLY A 120 12.06 -18.80 10.25
CA GLY A 120 12.54 -17.97 11.36
C GLY A 120 13.24 -18.73 12.49
N THR A 121 12.74 -19.92 12.85
CA THR A 121 13.27 -20.72 13.96
C THR A 121 14.36 -21.72 13.56
N GLY A 122 14.64 -21.85 12.27
CA GLY A 122 15.47 -22.92 11.73
C GLY A 122 14.77 -24.29 11.75
N GLY A 123 15.42 -25.29 11.12
CA GLY A 123 14.87 -26.65 11.03
C GLY A 123 13.85 -26.83 9.90
N ASP A 124 13.53 -28.12 9.65
CA ASP A 124 12.74 -28.53 8.50
C ASP A 124 11.29 -28.04 8.57
N GLU A 125 10.67 -28.09 9.75
CA GLU A 125 9.28 -27.66 9.91
C GLU A 125 9.09 -26.16 9.62
N ALA A 126 10.06 -25.32 9.99
CA ALA A 126 9.99 -23.91 9.66
C ALA A 126 10.10 -23.67 8.16
N ALA A 127 10.93 -24.47 7.44
CA ALA A 127 11.04 -24.41 5.99
C ALA A 127 9.77 -24.90 5.31
N ILE A 128 9.16 -25.98 5.79
CA ILE A 128 7.88 -26.50 5.29
C ILE A 128 6.78 -25.47 5.51
N PHE A 129 6.72 -24.85 6.69
CA PHE A 129 5.75 -23.80 6.99
C PHE A 129 5.93 -22.55 6.13
N ALA A 130 7.17 -22.16 5.82
CA ALA A 130 7.42 -21.07 4.86
C ALA A 130 6.88 -21.43 3.47
N GLY A 131 7.01 -22.68 3.04
CA GLY A 131 6.41 -23.17 1.80
C GLY A 131 4.89 -23.13 1.81
N ASP A 132 4.27 -23.49 2.92
CA ASP A 132 2.80 -23.43 3.09
C ASP A 132 2.29 -21.98 3.03
N LEU A 133 2.97 -21.04 3.72
CA LEU A 133 2.65 -19.61 3.67
C LEU A 133 2.80 -19.07 2.25
N PHE A 134 3.90 -19.36 1.59
CA PHE A 134 4.11 -18.94 0.21
C PHE A 134 3.02 -19.48 -0.72
N LYS A 135 2.67 -20.74 -0.62
CA LYS A 135 1.58 -21.34 -1.38
C LYS A 135 0.22 -20.67 -1.10
N MET A 136 -0.04 -20.31 0.14
CA MET A 136 -1.24 -19.55 0.52
C MET A 136 -1.28 -18.19 -0.20
N TYR A 137 -0.18 -17.43 -0.18
CA TYR A 137 -0.10 -16.15 -0.89
C TYR A 137 -0.24 -16.31 -2.40
N MET A 138 0.34 -17.35 -2.99
CA MET A 138 0.17 -17.65 -4.42
C MET A 138 -1.28 -17.90 -4.79
N ARG A 139 -1.99 -18.69 -3.97
CA ARG A 139 -3.42 -18.94 -4.19
C ARG A 139 -4.28 -17.69 -4.00
N TYR A 140 -3.89 -16.81 -3.09
CA TYR A 140 -4.54 -15.52 -2.95
C TYR A 140 -4.30 -14.63 -4.17
N ALA A 141 -3.07 -14.53 -4.64
CA ALA A 141 -2.70 -13.78 -5.83
C ALA A 141 -3.45 -14.26 -7.10
N GLU A 142 -3.57 -15.57 -7.29
CA GLU A 142 -4.38 -16.15 -8.38
C GLU A 142 -5.84 -15.66 -8.34
N ARG A 143 -6.48 -15.68 -7.17
CA ARG A 143 -7.87 -15.20 -7.00
C ARG A 143 -8.02 -13.72 -7.31
N GLN A 144 -7.00 -12.92 -6.99
CA GLN A 144 -6.95 -11.49 -7.29
C GLN A 144 -6.50 -11.19 -8.71
N ARG A 145 -6.14 -12.22 -9.50
CA ARG A 145 -5.60 -12.09 -10.87
C ARG A 145 -4.28 -11.30 -10.91
N TRP A 146 -3.48 -11.39 -9.87
CA TRP A 146 -2.15 -10.82 -9.82
C TRP A 146 -1.13 -11.73 -10.50
N GLN A 147 -0.11 -11.12 -11.08
CA GLN A 147 1.02 -11.84 -11.65
C GLN A 147 2.08 -12.07 -10.58
N VAL A 148 2.65 -13.28 -10.55
CA VAL A 148 3.67 -13.65 -9.58
C VAL A 148 4.88 -14.18 -10.32
N GLU A 149 6.04 -13.65 -9.97
CA GLU A 149 7.35 -14.02 -10.48
C GLU A 149 8.29 -14.36 -9.32
N VAL A 150 8.79 -15.59 -9.27
CA VAL A 150 9.78 -15.99 -8.26
C VAL A 150 11.14 -15.43 -8.66
N ILE A 151 11.71 -14.58 -7.80
CA ILE A 151 13.02 -13.94 -8.03
C ILE A 151 14.14 -14.81 -7.48
N SER A 152 13.95 -15.38 -6.28
CA SER A 152 14.94 -16.23 -5.62
C SER A 152 14.25 -17.26 -4.75
N ALA A 153 14.79 -18.47 -4.73
CA ALA A 153 14.34 -19.55 -3.85
C ALA A 153 15.53 -20.31 -3.29
N ASN A 154 15.51 -20.55 -1.99
CA ASN A 154 16.45 -21.38 -1.28
C ASN A 154 15.67 -22.51 -0.62
N ASP A 155 15.73 -23.71 -1.21
CA ASP A 155 14.93 -24.86 -0.81
C ASP A 155 15.32 -25.41 0.57
N GLY A 156 14.36 -25.95 1.29
CA GLY A 156 14.56 -26.75 2.50
C GLY A 156 15.00 -28.17 2.16
N GLU A 157 15.73 -28.82 3.05
CA GLU A 157 16.26 -30.17 2.84
C GLU A 157 15.16 -31.24 2.79
N HIS A 158 14.05 -31.01 3.50
CA HIS A 158 12.88 -31.89 3.56
C HIS A 158 11.63 -31.25 2.92
N GLY A 159 11.83 -30.30 1.99
CA GLY A 159 10.78 -29.54 1.34
C GLY A 159 10.56 -28.15 1.94
N GLY A 160 9.68 -27.37 1.30
CA GLY A 160 9.50 -25.97 1.65
C GLY A 160 10.70 -25.10 1.28
N TYR A 161 10.82 -23.93 1.93
CA TYR A 161 11.86 -22.96 1.63
C TYR A 161 12.55 -22.44 2.90
N LYS A 162 13.89 -22.41 2.91
CA LYS A 162 14.64 -21.64 3.90
C LYS A 162 14.39 -20.15 3.71
N GLU A 163 14.25 -19.73 2.43
CA GLU A 163 13.89 -18.39 2.01
C GLU A 163 13.30 -18.43 0.61
N ILE A 164 12.27 -17.67 0.35
CA ILE A 164 11.72 -17.45 -0.98
C ILE A 164 11.34 -15.99 -1.16
N ILE A 165 11.72 -15.41 -2.29
CA ILE A 165 11.42 -14.04 -2.68
C ILE A 165 10.67 -14.06 -4.00
N ALA A 166 9.51 -13.42 -4.04
CA ALA A 166 8.71 -13.28 -5.25
C ALA A 166 8.25 -11.84 -5.44
N ARG A 167 8.21 -11.42 -6.69
CA ARG A 167 7.55 -10.18 -7.10
C ARG A 167 6.09 -10.47 -7.40
N ILE A 168 5.19 -9.68 -6.83
CA ILE A 168 3.74 -9.76 -7.06
C ILE A 168 3.29 -8.44 -7.67
N ALA A 169 2.73 -8.51 -8.87
CA ALA A 169 2.30 -7.34 -9.64
C ALA A 169 0.80 -7.38 -9.95
N GLY A 170 0.13 -6.26 -9.74
CA GLY A 170 -1.31 -6.13 -9.96
C GLY A 170 -1.91 -4.88 -9.34
N SER A 171 -3.22 -4.81 -9.27
CA SER A 171 -3.92 -3.67 -8.66
C SER A 171 -3.90 -3.77 -7.13
N ALA A 172 -3.46 -2.69 -6.46
CA ALA A 172 -3.49 -2.51 -5.00
C ALA A 172 -2.84 -3.67 -4.21
N VAL A 173 -1.73 -4.22 -4.73
CA VAL A 173 -1.06 -5.38 -4.12
C VAL A 173 -0.47 -5.02 -2.76
N TYR A 174 0.25 -3.91 -2.67
CA TYR A 174 0.84 -3.46 -1.40
C TYR A 174 -0.24 -3.15 -0.37
N GLY A 175 -1.28 -2.43 -0.74
CA GLY A 175 -2.40 -2.11 0.16
C GLY A 175 -3.05 -3.35 0.78
N ALA A 176 -3.15 -4.45 0.02
CA ALA A 176 -3.72 -5.70 0.49
C ALA A 176 -2.75 -6.53 1.36
N LEU A 177 -1.45 -6.50 1.08
CA LEU A 177 -0.47 -7.38 1.71
C LEU A 177 0.39 -6.70 2.79
N LYS A 178 0.45 -5.38 2.89
CA LYS A 178 1.35 -4.65 3.80
C LYS A 178 1.25 -5.06 5.28
N PHE A 179 0.07 -5.49 5.72
CA PHE A 179 -0.16 -5.92 7.10
C PHE A 179 0.27 -7.37 7.37
N GLU A 180 0.64 -8.12 6.33
CA GLU A 180 1.19 -9.47 6.48
C GLU A 180 2.65 -9.46 6.92
N SER A 181 3.35 -8.31 6.83
CA SER A 181 4.72 -8.18 7.31
C SER A 181 4.81 -8.43 8.81
N GLY A 182 5.66 -9.40 9.18
CA GLY A 182 5.87 -9.75 10.57
C GLY A 182 6.23 -11.21 10.80
N ALA A 183 6.12 -11.64 12.06
CA ALA A 183 6.36 -13.01 12.46
C ALA A 183 5.05 -13.82 12.42
N HIS A 184 5.05 -14.89 11.65
CA HIS A 184 3.97 -15.86 11.56
C HIS A 184 4.34 -17.11 12.33
N ARG A 185 3.44 -17.58 13.18
CA ARG A 185 3.65 -18.74 14.04
C ARG A 185 2.65 -19.86 13.73
N VAL A 186 3.14 -21.08 13.68
CA VAL A 186 2.31 -22.28 13.58
C VAL A 186 2.50 -23.18 14.80
N GLN A 187 1.42 -23.77 15.28
CA GLN A 187 1.40 -24.82 16.28
C GLN A 187 0.65 -26.01 15.68
N ARG A 188 1.40 -27.04 15.30
CA ARG A 188 0.87 -28.27 14.72
C ARG A 188 1.80 -29.44 15.00
N VAL A 189 1.34 -30.66 14.72
CA VAL A 189 2.24 -31.81 14.61
C VAL A 189 2.96 -31.68 13.27
N PRO A 190 4.30 -31.52 13.24
CA PRO A 190 5.05 -31.42 11.99
C PRO A 190 4.93 -32.69 11.16
N GLU A 191 5.04 -32.58 9.85
CA GLU A 191 5.13 -33.73 8.95
C GLU A 191 6.39 -34.59 9.24
N THR A 192 7.42 -33.97 9.81
CA THR A 192 8.68 -34.62 10.23
C THR A 192 8.62 -35.29 11.59
N GLU A 193 7.50 -35.17 12.34
CA GLU A 193 7.36 -35.72 13.71
C GLU A 193 6.64 -37.05 13.69
N SER A 194 7.34 -38.10 14.09
CA SER A 194 6.80 -39.49 14.08
C SER A 194 6.01 -39.85 15.36
N GLN A 195 6.16 -39.09 16.45
CA GLN A 195 5.53 -39.40 17.75
C GLN A 195 4.26 -38.59 18.02
N GLY A 196 3.80 -37.80 17.06
CA GLY A 196 2.56 -37.01 17.18
C GLY A 196 2.63 -35.81 18.14
N ARG A 197 3.83 -35.33 18.49
CA ARG A 197 4.00 -34.20 19.38
C ARG A 197 3.77 -32.88 18.63
N ILE A 198 3.07 -31.95 19.28
CA ILE A 198 2.86 -30.59 18.78
C ILE A 198 4.15 -29.79 18.94
N HIS A 199 4.62 -29.20 17.85
CA HIS A 199 5.75 -28.25 17.84
C HIS A 199 5.27 -26.85 17.48
N THR A 200 6.05 -25.87 17.89
CA THR A 200 5.86 -24.47 17.51
C THR A 200 6.98 -24.08 16.56
N SER A 201 6.60 -23.63 15.35
CA SER A 201 7.53 -23.09 14.38
C SER A 201 7.12 -21.67 13.98
N ALA A 202 8.07 -20.90 13.48
CA ALA A 202 7.82 -19.53 13.05
C ALA A 202 8.53 -19.22 11.72
N CYS A 203 7.88 -18.35 10.96
CA CYS A 203 8.42 -17.75 9.74
C CYS A 203 8.34 -16.23 9.84
N THR A 204 9.22 -15.55 9.13
CA THR A 204 9.15 -14.11 8.92
C THR A 204 8.64 -13.84 7.53
N VAL A 205 7.67 -12.94 7.42
CA VAL A 205 7.16 -12.42 6.14
C VAL A 205 7.56 -10.96 6.05
N ALA A 206 8.15 -10.55 4.94
CA ALA A 206 8.41 -9.16 4.63
C ALA A 206 7.70 -8.80 3.31
N VAL A 207 6.93 -7.71 3.34
CA VAL A 207 6.25 -7.13 2.18
C VAL A 207 6.84 -5.76 1.93
N MET A 208 7.58 -5.62 0.83
CA MET A 208 8.25 -4.38 0.47
C MET A 208 7.63 -3.81 -0.81
N PRO A 209 7.22 -2.53 -0.83
CA PRO A 209 6.70 -1.92 -2.05
C PRO A 209 7.82 -1.86 -3.10
N GLU A 210 7.47 -2.12 -4.37
CA GLU A 210 8.39 -1.92 -5.48
C GLU A 210 8.77 -0.43 -5.55
N ALA A 211 10.08 -0.15 -5.52
CA ALA A 211 10.56 1.22 -5.64
C ALA A 211 10.28 1.74 -7.06
N ASP A 212 9.92 3.01 -7.17
CA ASP A 212 9.89 3.67 -8.45
C ASP A 212 11.30 3.67 -9.06
N GLU A 213 11.41 3.57 -10.38
CA GLU A 213 12.71 3.71 -11.04
C GLU A 213 13.28 5.09 -10.68
N THR A 214 14.27 5.09 -9.80
CA THR A 214 15.03 6.31 -9.55
C THR A 214 15.84 6.60 -10.79
N GLU A 215 15.84 7.86 -11.24
CA GLU A 215 16.77 8.31 -12.29
C GLU A 215 18.17 7.77 -11.94
N ALA A 216 18.78 7.09 -12.91
CA ALA A 216 20.10 6.52 -12.71
C ALA A 216 21.05 7.65 -12.28
N VAL A 217 21.60 7.53 -11.08
CA VAL A 217 22.56 8.51 -10.59
C VAL A 217 23.80 8.42 -11.48
N GLU A 218 23.95 9.38 -12.39
CA GLU A 218 25.15 9.50 -13.21
C GLU A 218 26.32 9.92 -12.30
N ILE A 219 27.19 8.96 -12.04
CA ILE A 219 28.43 9.25 -11.32
C ILE A 219 29.47 9.73 -12.34
N ASN A 220 29.74 11.04 -12.32
CA ASN A 220 30.79 11.61 -13.15
C ASN A 220 32.13 11.21 -12.59
N LYS A 221 32.93 10.47 -13.38
CA LYS A 221 34.25 9.99 -12.95
C LYS A 221 35.23 11.12 -12.62
N SER A 222 35.06 12.31 -13.19
CA SER A 222 35.88 13.48 -12.88
C SER A 222 35.64 14.05 -11.47
N ASP A 223 34.52 13.71 -10.87
CA ASP A 223 34.17 14.13 -9.51
C ASP A 223 34.61 13.12 -8.43
N LEU A 224 35.27 12.04 -8.88
CA LEU A 224 35.80 11.02 -8.00
C LEU A 224 37.34 11.13 -7.90
N ARG A 225 37.85 11.24 -6.67
CA ARG A 225 39.26 11.04 -6.38
C ARG A 225 39.45 9.64 -5.81
N VAL A 226 40.26 8.84 -6.50
CA VAL A 226 40.59 7.48 -6.09
C VAL A 226 42.02 7.46 -5.57
N ASP A 227 42.17 7.24 -4.27
CA ASP A 227 43.49 7.12 -3.61
C ASP A 227 43.75 5.64 -3.26
N THR A 228 44.90 5.11 -3.62
CA THR A 228 45.34 3.80 -3.18
C THR A 228 46.35 3.94 -2.04
N PHE A 229 46.24 3.11 -1.02
CA PHE A 229 47.12 3.13 0.14
C PHE A 229 47.30 1.76 0.77
N ARG A 230 48.25 1.64 1.69
CA ARG A 230 48.47 0.38 2.42
C ARG A 230 47.42 0.22 3.50
N ALA A 231 46.73 -0.93 3.49
CA ALA A 231 45.78 -1.24 4.55
C ALA A 231 46.49 -1.37 5.90
N SER A 232 45.91 -0.75 6.94
CA SER A 232 46.37 -0.88 8.32
C SER A 232 45.34 -1.73 9.08
N GLY A 233 45.69 -2.96 9.46
CA GLY A 233 44.82 -3.84 10.22
C GLY A 233 45.45 -5.19 10.52
N ALA A 234 44.87 -5.96 11.43
CA ALA A 234 45.25 -7.35 11.67
C ALA A 234 44.80 -8.20 10.47
N GLY A 235 45.76 -8.59 9.63
CA GLY A 235 45.54 -9.39 8.43
C GLY A 235 46.76 -10.22 8.09
N GLY A 236 46.61 -11.13 7.11
CA GLY A 236 47.63 -12.09 6.70
C GLY A 236 48.87 -11.44 6.04
N GLN A 237 49.81 -12.29 5.66
CA GLN A 237 51.06 -11.93 5.03
C GLN A 237 50.83 -11.04 3.79
N HIS A 238 51.41 -9.85 3.72
CA HIS A 238 51.34 -8.82 2.69
C HIS A 238 50.27 -7.70 2.84
N VAL A 239 49.34 -7.74 3.77
CA VAL A 239 48.32 -6.65 3.93
C VAL A 239 48.97 -5.28 4.11
N ASN A 240 50.11 -5.21 4.82
CA ASN A 240 50.84 -3.96 5.10
C ASN A 240 51.96 -3.64 4.08
N LYS A 241 52.13 -4.48 3.05
CA LYS A 241 53.23 -4.32 2.06
C LYS A 241 52.75 -3.87 0.68
N THR A 242 51.47 -4.06 0.38
CA THR A 242 50.86 -3.70 -0.90
C THR A 242 49.85 -2.59 -0.74
N ASP A 243 49.81 -1.67 -1.71
CA ASP A 243 48.81 -0.59 -1.75
C ASP A 243 47.46 -1.14 -2.27
N SER A 244 46.82 -2.02 -1.46
CA SER A 244 45.60 -2.75 -1.82
C SER A 244 44.34 -2.12 -1.27
N ALA A 245 44.43 -1.13 -0.39
CA ALA A 245 43.28 -0.37 0.09
C ALA A 245 42.96 0.78 -0.87
N ILE A 246 41.67 0.97 -1.15
CA ILE A 246 41.18 2.00 -2.06
C ILE A 246 40.26 2.92 -1.26
N ARG A 247 40.50 4.23 -1.38
CA ARG A 247 39.57 5.27 -0.89
C ARG A 247 39.03 6.01 -2.09
N ILE A 248 37.69 6.09 -2.15
CA ILE A 248 37.00 6.88 -3.16
C ILE A 248 36.38 8.07 -2.43
N THR A 249 36.74 9.27 -2.84
CA THR A 249 36.18 10.52 -2.31
C THR A 249 35.41 11.21 -3.44
N HIS A 250 34.17 11.55 -3.20
CA HIS A 250 33.38 12.37 -4.11
C HIS A 250 33.70 13.85 -3.83
N ILE A 251 34.40 14.50 -4.76
CA ILE A 251 34.98 15.86 -4.57
C ILE A 251 33.92 16.91 -4.22
N PRO A 252 32.73 16.93 -4.85
CA PRO A 252 31.72 17.97 -4.56
C PRO A 252 31.07 17.86 -3.18
N THR A 253 31.00 16.66 -2.58
CA THR A 253 30.32 16.43 -1.30
C THR A 253 31.26 16.06 -0.15
N GLY A 254 32.51 15.73 -0.41
CA GLY A 254 33.56 15.40 0.58
C GLY A 254 33.59 13.98 1.02
#